data_a4ab01559212743f23fb481c3b0342fc
#
_entry.id   a4ab01559212743f23fb481c3b0342fc
#
_cell.length_a   1.000
_cell.length_b   1.000
_cell.length_c   1.000
_cell.angle_alpha   90.00
_cell.angle_beta   90.00
_cell.angle_gamma   90.00
#
_symmetry.space_group_name_H-M   'P 1'
#
loop_
_entity.id
_entity.type
_entity.pdbx_description
1 polymer ?
#
loop_
_entity_poly.entity_id
_entity_poly.type
_entity_poly.pdbx_seq_one_letter_code
_entity_poly.pdbx_strand_id
1 'polypeptide(L)'
;MEAIGESLFPEMPKDEMMKLMEKMLKYENWLVAAGPCVIFEGVQETIKKLSEKYPLYIVSNCQDGYIEAFLQYSKLGEYFKDFTCPAYTGRLKGENIRIIMERNGLSEAVYVGDTQGDANSCKEAEIPMIYAAYGFGEVEKADASIQSFDELLDMDFDRL
;
A
#
# COMPACT_ATOMS: atom_id res chain seq x y z
N MET A 1 13.38 -4.79 -7.31
CA MET A 1 14.55 -5.03 -6.43
C MET A 1 15.88 -4.86 -7.15
N GLU A 2 16.11 -5.56 -8.25
CA GLU A 2 17.37 -5.51 -8.98
C GLU A 2 17.76 -4.07 -9.39
N ALA A 3 16.88 -3.32 -10.05
CA ALA A 3 17.14 -1.93 -10.43
C ALA A 3 17.45 -0.99 -9.25
N ILE A 4 16.85 -1.22 -8.10
CA ILE A 4 17.17 -0.47 -6.87
C ILE A 4 18.57 -0.84 -6.38
N GLY A 5 18.88 -2.13 -6.35
CA GLY A 5 20.20 -2.61 -5.94
C GLY A 5 21.31 -2.09 -6.85
N GLU A 6 21.11 -2.12 -8.16
CA GLU A 6 22.07 -1.56 -9.15
C GLU A 6 22.27 -0.05 -8.97
N SER A 7 21.20 0.68 -8.64
CA SER A 7 21.29 2.12 -8.34
C SER A 7 22.05 2.41 -7.05
N LEU A 8 21.86 1.61 -6.00
CA LEU A 8 22.52 1.80 -4.70
C LEU A 8 23.95 1.27 -4.66
N PHE A 9 24.24 0.22 -5.41
CA PHE A 9 25.52 -0.50 -5.39
C PHE A 9 26.04 -0.77 -6.79
N PRO A 10 26.33 0.27 -7.62
CA PRO A 10 26.64 0.12 -9.04
C PRO A 10 27.92 -0.67 -9.33
N GLU A 11 28.86 -0.71 -8.37
CA GLU A 11 30.14 -1.41 -8.50
C GLU A 11 30.13 -2.84 -7.92
N MET A 12 29.00 -3.26 -7.31
CA MET A 12 28.92 -4.57 -6.65
C MET A 12 28.53 -5.66 -7.65
N PRO A 13 29.19 -6.86 -7.61
CA PRO A 13 28.74 -7.99 -8.40
C PRO A 13 27.27 -8.34 -8.13
N LYS A 14 26.51 -8.60 -9.17
CA LYS A 14 25.04 -8.81 -9.10
C LYS A 14 24.63 -9.82 -8.02
N ASP A 15 25.32 -10.96 -7.95
CA ASP A 15 24.99 -12.03 -6.98
C ASP A 15 25.21 -11.59 -5.53
N GLU A 16 26.23 -10.78 -5.28
CA GLU A 16 26.50 -10.23 -3.94
C GLU A 16 25.49 -9.15 -3.59
N MET A 17 25.21 -8.27 -4.55
CA MET A 17 24.21 -7.21 -4.42
C MET A 17 22.83 -7.79 -4.10
N MET A 18 22.38 -8.82 -4.84
CA MET A 18 21.09 -9.46 -4.58
C MET A 18 20.99 -10.10 -3.19
N LYS A 19 22.06 -10.76 -2.73
CA LYS A 19 22.13 -11.31 -1.36
C LYS A 19 22.08 -10.22 -0.28
N LEU A 20 22.74 -9.08 -0.54
CA LEU A 20 22.69 -7.94 0.36
C LEU A 20 21.29 -7.35 0.41
N MET A 21 20.68 -7.11 -0.74
CA MET A 21 19.30 -6.60 -0.84
C MET A 21 18.31 -7.49 -0.08
N GLU A 22 18.39 -8.81 -0.24
CA GLU A 22 17.53 -9.75 0.51
C GLU A 22 17.69 -9.61 2.03
N LYS A 23 18.92 -9.45 2.51
CA LYS A 23 19.18 -9.22 3.95
C LYS A 23 18.63 -7.87 4.42
N MET A 24 18.79 -6.82 3.61
CA MET A 24 18.27 -5.49 3.92
C MET A 24 16.75 -5.50 4.06
N LEU A 25 16.04 -6.14 3.14
CA LEU A 25 14.58 -6.25 3.18
C LEU A 25 14.07 -7.03 4.40
N LYS A 26 14.74 -8.13 4.75
CA LYS A 26 14.42 -8.89 5.98
C LYS A 26 14.65 -8.06 7.24
N TYR A 27 15.73 -7.27 7.25
CA TYR A 27 16.03 -6.39 8.37
C TYR A 27 15.02 -5.23 8.46
N GLU A 28 14.61 -4.66 7.32
CA GLU A 28 13.57 -3.65 7.25
C GLU A 28 12.23 -4.18 7.81
N ASN A 29 11.78 -5.37 7.39
CA ASN A 29 10.58 -5.99 7.94
C ASN A 29 10.67 -6.17 9.46
N TRP A 30 11.84 -6.60 9.96
CA TRP A 30 12.06 -6.74 11.40
C TRP A 30 11.98 -5.38 12.13
N LEU A 31 12.58 -4.33 11.56
CA LEU A 31 12.50 -2.98 12.11
C LEU A 31 11.05 -2.47 12.15
N VAL A 32 10.30 -2.68 11.08
CA VAL A 32 8.88 -2.27 11.01
C VAL A 32 8.06 -3.02 12.06
N ALA A 33 8.25 -4.33 12.22
CA ALA A 33 7.53 -5.12 13.21
C ALA A 33 7.89 -4.78 14.66
N ALA A 34 9.15 -4.42 14.93
CA ALA A 34 9.65 -4.09 16.27
C ALA A 34 9.43 -2.61 16.66
N GLY A 35 9.21 -1.72 15.67
CA GLY A 35 9.14 -0.26 15.88
C GLY A 35 10.50 0.38 16.18
N PRO A 36 10.59 1.70 16.32
CA PRO A 36 9.49 2.67 16.32
C PRO A 36 9.14 3.13 14.88
N CYS A 37 7.97 2.80 14.41
CA CYS A 37 7.43 3.36 13.18
C CYS A 37 6.51 4.55 13.50
N VAL A 38 6.59 5.60 12.69
CA VAL A 38 5.66 6.73 12.78
C VAL A 38 4.46 6.42 11.90
N ILE A 39 3.28 6.34 12.50
CA ILE A 39 2.00 6.27 11.79
C ILE A 39 1.45 7.69 11.72
N PHE A 40 0.95 8.10 10.56
CA PHE A 40 0.30 9.40 10.41
C PHE A 40 -0.83 9.57 11.43
N GLU A 41 -1.01 10.81 11.89
CA GLU A 41 -2.05 11.15 12.86
C GLU A 41 -3.44 10.75 12.33
N GLY A 42 -4.31 10.27 13.22
CA GLY A 42 -5.69 9.89 12.89
C GLY A 42 -5.84 8.52 12.22
N VAL A 43 -4.78 7.91 11.63
CA VAL A 43 -4.91 6.68 10.83
C VAL A 43 -5.56 5.53 11.60
N GLN A 44 -5.13 5.25 12.82
CA GLN A 44 -5.65 4.12 13.59
C GLN A 44 -7.15 4.25 13.88
N GLU A 45 -7.57 5.44 14.33
CA GLU A 45 -8.98 5.71 14.65
C GLU A 45 -9.85 5.71 13.38
N THR A 46 -9.35 6.28 12.29
CA THR A 46 -10.05 6.34 11.01
C THR A 46 -10.24 4.94 10.41
N ILE A 47 -9.21 4.10 10.39
CA ILE A 47 -9.31 2.71 9.92
C ILE A 47 -10.37 1.94 10.72
N LYS A 48 -10.37 2.08 12.04
CA LYS A 48 -11.37 1.45 12.89
C LYS A 48 -12.78 1.86 12.50
N LYS A 49 -13.05 3.17 12.39
CA LYS A 49 -14.38 3.69 12.01
C LYS A 49 -14.79 3.30 10.59
N LEU A 50 -13.86 3.33 9.63
CA LEU A 50 -14.14 2.88 8.27
C LEU A 50 -14.47 1.39 8.20
N SER A 51 -13.77 0.55 8.97
CA SER A 51 -14.00 -0.89 9.01
C SER A 51 -15.40 -1.29 9.52
N GLU A 52 -16.06 -0.40 10.26
CA GLU A 52 -17.46 -0.60 10.70
C GLU A 52 -18.48 -0.46 9.56
N LYS A 53 -18.09 0.23 8.48
CA LYS A 53 -18.97 0.54 7.33
C LYS A 53 -18.53 -0.18 6.05
N TYR A 54 -17.23 -0.34 5.85
CA TYR A 54 -16.64 -0.84 4.61
C TYR A 54 -15.64 -1.96 4.88
N PRO A 55 -15.56 -2.99 4.03
CA PRO A 55 -14.46 -3.95 4.08
C PRO A 55 -13.17 -3.28 3.60
N LEU A 56 -12.11 -3.38 4.36
CA LEU A 56 -10.82 -2.75 4.07
C LEU A 56 -9.80 -3.78 3.57
N TYR A 57 -8.97 -3.35 2.63
CA TYR A 57 -7.95 -4.16 1.96
C TYR A 57 -6.63 -3.40 1.84
N ILE A 58 -5.51 -4.12 1.71
CA ILE A 58 -4.22 -3.51 1.42
C ILE A 58 -3.66 -4.08 0.11
N VAL A 59 -3.31 -3.20 -0.81
CA VAL A 59 -2.52 -3.53 -2.01
C VAL A 59 -1.29 -2.62 -2.04
N SER A 60 -0.11 -3.19 -1.88
CA SER A 60 1.14 -2.41 -1.78
C SER A 60 2.20 -2.95 -2.74
N ASN A 61 3.11 -2.09 -3.21
CA ASN A 61 4.30 -2.47 -3.97
C ASN A 61 5.50 -2.82 -3.07
N CYS A 62 5.24 -3.42 -1.93
CA CYS A 62 6.27 -3.81 -0.98
C CYS A 62 6.82 -5.22 -1.22
N GLN A 63 7.86 -5.57 -0.48
CA GLN A 63 8.42 -6.92 -0.41
C GLN A 63 7.55 -7.87 0.44
N ASP A 64 7.87 -9.15 0.34
CA ASP A 64 7.29 -10.22 1.15
C ASP A 64 7.44 -9.94 2.67
N GLY A 65 6.36 -10.10 3.42
CA GLY A 65 6.33 -9.93 4.87
C GLY A 65 6.24 -8.48 5.38
N TYR A 66 6.28 -7.47 4.49
CA TYR A 66 6.23 -6.06 4.93
C TYR A 66 4.83 -5.64 5.43
N ILE A 67 3.78 -6.09 4.76
CA ILE A 67 2.39 -5.80 5.19
C ILE A 67 2.14 -6.43 6.55
N GLU A 68 2.55 -7.66 6.76
CA GLU A 68 2.41 -8.38 8.03
C GLU A 68 3.18 -7.69 9.15
N ALA A 69 4.41 -7.23 8.87
CA ALA A 69 5.22 -6.47 9.83
C ALA A 69 4.51 -5.16 10.24
N PHE A 70 3.95 -4.43 9.27
CA PHE A 70 3.15 -3.22 9.53
C PHE A 70 1.91 -3.54 10.36
N LEU A 71 1.14 -4.56 9.99
CA LEU A 71 -0.08 -4.96 10.70
C LEU A 71 0.22 -5.45 12.12
N GLN A 72 1.34 -6.14 12.31
CA GLN A 72 1.82 -6.56 13.64
C GLN A 72 2.16 -5.35 14.52
N TYR A 73 2.89 -4.38 13.99
CA TYR A 73 3.26 -3.17 14.73
C TYR A 73 2.06 -2.29 15.03
N SER A 74 1.27 -1.97 14.01
CA SER A 74 0.12 -1.05 14.13
C SER A 74 -1.06 -1.61 14.92
N LYS A 75 -1.14 -2.93 15.08
CA LYS A 75 -2.31 -3.65 15.64
C LYS A 75 -3.60 -3.44 14.83
N LEU A 76 -3.47 -3.18 13.52
CA LEU A 76 -4.59 -2.91 12.63
C LEU A 76 -5.06 -4.15 11.85
N GLY A 77 -4.42 -5.30 12.02
CA GLY A 77 -4.70 -6.50 11.23
C GLY A 77 -6.15 -6.97 11.27
N GLU A 78 -6.84 -6.80 12.40
CA GLU A 78 -8.24 -7.21 12.55
C GLU A 78 -9.23 -6.40 11.70
N TYR A 79 -8.84 -5.19 11.25
CA TYR A 79 -9.68 -4.30 10.45
C TYR A 79 -9.58 -4.55 8.95
N PHE A 80 -8.54 -5.26 8.49
CA PHE A 80 -8.36 -5.59 7.08
C PHE A 80 -8.82 -7.01 6.79
N LYS A 81 -9.64 -7.17 5.73
CA LYS A 81 -10.17 -8.47 5.31
C LYS A 81 -9.15 -9.28 4.54
N ASP A 82 -8.32 -8.61 3.75
CA ASP A 82 -7.36 -9.25 2.88
C ASP A 82 -6.27 -8.26 2.44
N PHE A 83 -5.15 -8.77 1.94
CA PHE A 83 -4.07 -7.95 1.40
C PHE A 83 -3.25 -8.72 0.36
N THR A 84 -2.54 -7.98 -0.49
CA THR A 84 -1.59 -8.56 -1.44
C THR A 84 -0.49 -7.57 -1.85
N CYS A 85 0.57 -8.12 -2.41
CA CYS A 85 1.69 -7.38 -3.00
C CYS A 85 2.33 -8.19 -4.15
N PRO A 86 3.21 -7.58 -4.95
CA PRO A 86 3.92 -8.27 -6.03
C PRO A 86 4.70 -9.50 -5.59
N ALA A 87 5.19 -9.53 -4.35
CA ALA A 87 5.93 -10.69 -3.83
C ALA A 87 5.08 -11.96 -3.76
N TYR A 88 3.77 -11.85 -3.56
CA TYR A 88 2.85 -13.01 -3.49
C TYR A 88 2.33 -13.46 -4.85
N THR A 89 2.14 -12.51 -5.77
CA THR A 89 1.44 -12.78 -7.03
C THR A 89 2.34 -12.78 -8.24
N GLY A 90 3.52 -12.14 -8.16
CA GLY A 90 4.37 -11.85 -9.31
C GLY A 90 3.75 -10.80 -10.26
N ARG A 91 2.69 -10.09 -9.84
CA ARG A 91 1.93 -9.15 -10.65
C ARG A 91 2.16 -7.70 -10.22
N LEU A 92 1.90 -6.76 -11.13
CA LEU A 92 1.94 -5.33 -10.85
C LEU A 92 0.73 -4.89 -10.00
N LYS A 93 0.78 -3.68 -9.45
CA LYS A 93 -0.24 -3.16 -8.51
C LYS A 93 -1.65 -3.13 -9.12
N GLY A 94 -1.82 -2.71 -10.37
CA GLY A 94 -3.13 -2.69 -11.02
C GLY A 94 -3.77 -4.07 -11.13
N GLU A 95 -2.99 -5.10 -11.53
CA GLU A 95 -3.45 -6.48 -11.51
C GLU A 95 -3.73 -6.98 -10.09
N ASN A 96 -2.91 -6.59 -9.10
CA ASN A 96 -3.12 -6.97 -7.71
C ASN A 96 -4.40 -6.36 -7.12
N ILE A 97 -4.80 -5.16 -7.53
CA ILE A 97 -6.10 -4.56 -7.17
C ILE A 97 -7.22 -5.46 -7.71
N ARG A 98 -7.17 -5.85 -8.99
CA ARG A 98 -8.18 -6.75 -9.57
C ARG A 98 -8.22 -8.10 -8.86
N ILE A 99 -7.06 -8.69 -8.52
CA ILE A 99 -6.97 -9.95 -7.77
C ILE A 99 -7.67 -9.84 -6.41
N ILE A 100 -7.47 -8.75 -5.67
CA ILE A 100 -8.17 -8.50 -4.40
C ILE A 100 -9.68 -8.39 -4.64
N MET A 101 -10.10 -7.64 -5.67
CA MET A 101 -11.52 -7.49 -5.98
C MET A 101 -12.16 -8.83 -6.34
N GLU A 102 -11.58 -9.59 -7.25
CA GLU A 102 -12.08 -10.90 -7.67
C GLU A 102 -12.15 -11.89 -6.51
N ARG A 103 -11.05 -12.00 -5.74
CA ARG A 103 -10.92 -12.95 -4.63
C ARG A 103 -11.94 -12.69 -3.51
N ASN A 104 -12.34 -11.42 -3.35
CA ASN A 104 -13.29 -11.00 -2.31
C ASN A 104 -14.69 -10.69 -2.86
N GLY A 105 -14.94 -10.90 -4.16
CA GLY A 105 -16.25 -10.70 -4.78
C GLY A 105 -16.71 -9.24 -4.79
N LEU A 106 -15.78 -8.30 -4.94
CA LEU A 106 -16.06 -6.86 -4.94
C LEU A 106 -16.46 -6.43 -6.36
N SER A 107 -17.60 -5.77 -6.50
CA SER A 107 -18.03 -5.12 -7.74
C SER A 107 -17.49 -3.70 -7.89
N GLU A 108 -17.22 -3.05 -6.78
CA GLU A 108 -16.74 -1.66 -6.68
C GLU A 108 -15.67 -1.55 -5.62
N ALA A 109 -14.73 -0.64 -5.81
CA ALA A 109 -13.69 -0.31 -4.85
C ALA A 109 -13.17 1.11 -5.09
N VAL A 110 -12.64 1.73 -4.05
CA VAL A 110 -11.92 3.01 -4.11
C VAL A 110 -10.53 2.78 -3.54
N TYR A 111 -9.51 3.32 -4.18
CA TYR A 111 -8.14 3.21 -3.71
C TYR A 111 -7.65 4.53 -3.14
N VAL A 112 -7.02 4.49 -1.98
CA VAL A 112 -6.33 5.64 -1.37
C VAL A 112 -4.83 5.45 -1.58
N GLY A 113 -4.20 6.39 -2.25
CA GLY A 113 -2.77 6.34 -2.57
C GLY A 113 -2.15 7.72 -2.68
N ASP A 114 -0.83 7.79 -2.76
CA ASP A 114 -0.08 9.04 -2.68
C ASP A 114 0.90 9.27 -3.84
N THR A 115 0.96 8.34 -4.81
CA THR A 115 1.92 8.43 -5.93
C THR A 115 1.23 8.39 -7.28
N GLN A 116 1.91 8.91 -8.32
CA GLN A 116 1.49 8.75 -9.70
C GLN A 116 1.40 7.26 -10.11
N GLY A 117 2.24 6.40 -9.51
CA GLY A 117 2.17 4.96 -9.70
C GLY A 117 0.86 4.35 -9.20
N ASP A 118 0.30 4.88 -8.11
CA ASP A 118 -1.02 4.48 -7.60
C ASP A 118 -2.12 4.91 -8.56
N ALA A 119 -2.08 6.16 -9.04
CA ALA A 119 -3.05 6.65 -10.02
C ALA A 119 -3.06 5.83 -11.32
N ASN A 120 -1.88 5.48 -11.83
CA ASN A 120 -1.75 4.62 -13.01
C ASN A 120 -2.33 3.21 -12.75
N SER A 121 -2.10 2.66 -11.56
CA SER A 121 -2.61 1.35 -11.16
C SER A 121 -4.13 1.34 -10.99
N CYS A 122 -4.71 2.40 -10.43
CA CYS A 122 -6.15 2.58 -10.33
C CYS A 122 -6.82 2.69 -11.71
N LYS A 123 -6.22 3.49 -12.59
CA LYS A 123 -6.67 3.59 -13.98
C LYS A 123 -6.63 2.24 -14.71
N GLU A 124 -5.58 1.45 -14.53
CA GLU A 124 -5.47 0.10 -15.07
C GLU A 124 -6.55 -0.83 -14.49
N ALA A 125 -6.80 -0.74 -13.17
CA ALA A 125 -7.82 -1.54 -12.49
C ALA A 125 -9.26 -1.04 -12.74
N GLU A 126 -9.44 0.12 -13.37
CA GLU A 126 -10.73 0.78 -13.65
C GLU A 126 -11.50 1.13 -12.37
N ILE A 127 -10.79 1.60 -11.33
CA ILE A 127 -11.39 2.06 -10.08
C ILE A 127 -10.97 3.51 -9.78
N PRO A 128 -11.80 4.28 -9.07
CA PRO A 128 -11.45 5.63 -8.64
C PRO A 128 -10.31 5.64 -7.62
N MET A 129 -9.56 6.77 -7.64
CA MET A 129 -8.46 7.05 -6.71
C MET A 129 -8.74 8.29 -5.88
N ILE A 130 -8.51 8.18 -4.58
CA ILE A 130 -8.38 9.31 -3.65
C ILE A 130 -6.89 9.58 -3.43
N TYR A 131 -6.44 10.77 -3.77
CA TYR A 131 -5.07 11.18 -3.57
C TYR A 131 -4.83 11.66 -2.14
N ALA A 132 -3.94 10.98 -1.42
CA ALA A 132 -3.46 11.38 -0.11
C ALA A 132 -2.34 12.42 -0.25
N ALA A 133 -2.70 13.70 -0.34
CA ALA A 133 -1.79 14.81 -0.66
C ALA A 133 -0.75 15.10 0.44
N TYR A 134 -0.91 14.52 1.61
CA TYR A 134 0.06 14.55 2.72
C TYR A 134 1.15 13.44 2.60
N GLY A 135 1.06 12.57 1.59
CA GLY A 135 2.00 11.49 1.35
C GLY A 135 3.32 11.97 0.72
N PHE A 136 4.00 11.08 0.01
CA PHE A 136 5.37 11.29 -0.44
C PHE A 136 5.49 11.69 -1.92
N GLY A 137 4.43 11.52 -2.71
CA GLY A 137 4.47 11.76 -4.15
C GLY A 137 3.53 12.86 -4.60
N GLU A 138 3.62 13.17 -5.88
CA GLU A 138 2.70 14.06 -6.58
C GLU A 138 1.86 13.25 -7.55
N VAL A 139 0.59 13.64 -7.72
CA VAL A 139 -0.36 13.00 -8.62
C VAL A 139 -0.96 14.05 -9.55
N GLU A 140 -0.84 13.84 -10.87
CA GLU A 140 -1.34 14.78 -11.87
C GLU A 140 -2.86 14.89 -11.85
N LYS A 141 -3.55 13.75 -11.62
CA LYS A 141 -5.01 13.67 -11.61
C LYS A 141 -5.48 12.53 -10.72
N ALA A 142 -6.43 12.82 -9.85
CA ALA A 142 -7.19 11.85 -9.06
C ALA A 142 -8.67 12.24 -9.07
N ASP A 143 -9.54 11.34 -8.63
CA ASP A 143 -10.99 11.55 -8.58
C ASP A 143 -11.38 12.42 -7.38
N ALA A 144 -10.62 12.29 -6.28
CA ALA A 144 -10.69 13.16 -5.11
C ALA A 144 -9.31 13.30 -4.45
N SER A 145 -9.17 14.20 -3.48
CA SER A 145 -7.96 14.36 -2.68
C SER A 145 -8.27 14.66 -1.23
N ILE A 146 -7.38 14.25 -0.33
CA ILE A 146 -7.44 14.50 1.12
C ILE A 146 -6.11 15.07 1.61
N GLN A 147 -6.17 15.95 2.60
CA GLN A 147 -5.02 16.57 3.26
C GLN A 147 -4.65 15.88 4.57
N SER A 148 -5.56 15.06 5.11
CA SER A 148 -5.34 14.19 6.27
C SER A 148 -6.16 12.92 6.11
N PHE A 149 -5.75 11.83 6.80
CA PHE A 149 -6.39 10.53 6.61
C PHE A 149 -7.82 10.48 7.17
N ASP A 150 -8.12 11.26 8.19
CA ASP A 150 -9.43 11.34 8.83
C ASP A 150 -10.50 12.00 7.96
N GLU A 151 -10.13 12.79 6.95
CA GLU A 151 -11.08 13.33 5.97
C GLU A 151 -11.86 12.24 5.22
N LEU A 152 -11.33 11.01 5.14
CA LEU A 152 -12.05 9.86 4.59
C LEU A 152 -13.38 9.57 5.30
N LEU A 153 -13.53 9.96 6.56
CA LEU A 153 -14.76 9.73 7.34
C LEU A 153 -15.93 10.59 6.86
N ASP A 154 -15.65 11.73 6.23
CA ASP A 154 -16.63 12.69 5.74
C ASP A 154 -16.90 12.55 4.25
N MET A 155 -16.23 11.61 3.56
CA MET A 155 -16.39 11.38 2.13
C MET A 155 -17.62 10.52 1.82
N ASP A 156 -18.27 10.85 0.72
CA ASP A 156 -19.32 10.07 0.10
C ASP A 156 -18.70 9.28 -1.07
N PHE A 157 -18.34 8.03 -0.83
CA PHE A 157 -17.67 7.17 -1.82
C PHE A 157 -18.58 6.77 -2.97
N ASP A 158 -19.91 6.83 -2.82
CA ASP A 158 -20.88 6.53 -3.87
C ASP A 158 -20.89 7.59 -5.00
N ARG A 159 -20.15 8.68 -4.83
CA ARG A 159 -20.01 9.75 -5.82
C ARG A 159 -18.70 9.73 -6.60
N LEU A 160 -17.84 8.77 -6.35
CA LEU A 160 -16.55 8.58 -7.02
C LEU A 160 -16.61 7.55 -8.18
#